data_721fae8485f3131e1de54a5579e57fd4
#
_entry.id   721fae8485f3131e1de54a5579e57fd4
#
_cell.length_a   1.000
_cell.length_b   1.000
_cell.length_c   1.000
_cell.angle_alpha   90.00
_cell.angle_beta   90.00
_cell.angle_gamma   90.00
#
_symmetry.space_group_name_H-M   'P 1'
#
loop_
_entity.id
_entity.type
_entity.pdbx_description
1 polymer ?
#
loop_
_entity_poly.entity_id
_entity_poly.type
_entity_poly.pdbx_seq_one_letter_code
_entity_poly.pdbx_strand_id
1 'polypeptide(L)'
;MEKIASFTVNHLDLKTGIYVSRKDRLGPITLTTFDLRFTKPNTEPVMVTAGIHSIEHLGATFLRNHPKWKDNVIYFGPMGCRTRFYLILAGDLTSSDIIGLLCELADYVLGYEGEIPGYSPRDCGNYLDNNLDMAKYYMRKYKSEVLDNPTEDRLNYPQ
;
A
#
# COMPACT_ATOMS: atom_id res chain seq x y z
N MET A 1 -17.34 -5.70 -23.38
CA MET A 1 -17.05 -5.60 -21.93
C MET A 1 -16.16 -4.37 -21.73
N GLU A 2 -16.55 -3.46 -20.87
CA GLU A 2 -15.77 -2.24 -20.62
C GLU A 2 -14.54 -2.54 -19.76
N LYS A 3 -13.46 -1.78 -19.96
CA LYS A 3 -12.25 -1.91 -19.13
C LYS A 3 -12.53 -1.35 -17.73
N ILE A 4 -12.10 -2.06 -16.72
CA ILE A 4 -12.15 -1.57 -15.32
C ILE A 4 -11.11 -0.47 -15.11
N ALA A 5 -11.34 0.40 -14.13
CA ALA A 5 -10.50 1.58 -13.85
C ALA A 5 -8.99 1.26 -13.76
N SER A 6 -8.61 0.16 -13.13
CA SER A 6 -7.20 -0.24 -13.01
C SER A 6 -6.52 -0.62 -14.33
N PHE A 7 -7.28 -0.93 -15.38
CA PHE A 7 -6.76 -1.27 -16.72
C PHE A 7 -6.74 -0.05 -17.67
N THR A 8 -7.26 1.08 -17.25
CA THR A 8 -7.21 2.34 -18.04
C THR A 8 -5.97 3.18 -17.73
N VAL A 9 -5.26 2.89 -16.66
CA VAL A 9 -4.03 3.59 -16.27
C VAL A 9 -2.91 3.26 -17.25
N ASN A 10 -2.18 4.28 -17.71
CA ASN A 10 -0.99 4.09 -18.54
C ASN A 10 0.18 3.55 -17.72
N HIS A 11 0.37 2.23 -17.74
CA HIS A 11 1.43 1.57 -16.97
C HIS A 11 2.84 1.78 -17.54
N LEU A 12 2.99 2.32 -18.75
CA LEU A 12 4.31 2.62 -19.34
C LEU A 12 4.96 3.84 -18.69
N ASP A 13 4.15 4.82 -18.31
CA ASP A 13 4.59 6.08 -17.71
C ASP A 13 4.40 6.13 -16.19
N LEU A 14 3.78 5.09 -15.61
CA LEU A 14 3.45 5.03 -14.20
C LEU A 14 4.69 4.88 -13.34
N LYS A 15 4.89 5.82 -12.40
CA LYS A 15 5.98 5.81 -11.41
C LYS A 15 5.54 5.14 -10.10
N THR A 16 6.50 4.91 -9.21
CA THR A 16 6.21 4.67 -7.78
C THR A 16 5.49 5.89 -7.22
N GLY A 17 4.47 5.67 -6.36
CA GLY A 17 3.65 6.79 -5.91
C GLY A 17 2.48 6.40 -5.01
N ILE A 18 1.64 7.39 -4.73
CA ILE A 18 0.37 7.28 -4.03
C ILE A 18 -0.70 7.81 -4.97
N TYR A 19 -1.56 6.95 -5.47
CA TYR A 19 -2.57 7.36 -6.45
C TYR A 19 -3.97 7.05 -5.96
N VAL A 20 -4.92 7.96 -6.19
CA VAL A 20 -6.34 7.64 -6.06
C VAL A 20 -6.73 6.78 -7.26
N SER A 21 -6.96 5.49 -7.01
CA SER A 21 -7.36 4.54 -8.06
C SER A 21 -8.81 4.73 -8.47
N ARG A 22 -9.68 4.88 -7.47
CA ARG A 22 -11.11 5.18 -7.67
C ARG A 22 -11.76 5.66 -6.38
N LYS A 23 -12.94 6.25 -6.54
CA LYS A 23 -13.85 6.58 -5.45
C LYS A 23 -15.20 5.90 -5.68
N ASP A 24 -15.69 5.19 -4.68
CA ASP A 24 -16.99 4.52 -4.71
C ASP A 24 -17.93 5.16 -3.70
N ARG A 25 -19.18 5.40 -4.08
CA ARG A 25 -20.20 5.91 -3.17
C ARG A 25 -21.15 4.78 -2.74
N LEU A 26 -21.26 4.60 -1.43
CA LEU A 26 -22.20 3.67 -0.80
C LEU A 26 -23.14 4.48 0.13
N GLY A 27 -24.30 4.88 -0.40
CA GLY A 27 -25.20 5.80 0.32
C GLY A 27 -24.49 7.13 0.60
N PRO A 28 -24.44 7.59 1.87
CA PRO A 28 -23.78 8.83 2.24
C PRO A 28 -22.26 8.73 2.35
N ILE A 29 -21.69 7.53 2.24
CA ILE A 29 -20.27 7.27 2.48
C ILE A 29 -19.52 7.18 1.16
N THR A 30 -18.39 7.88 1.06
CA THR A 30 -17.41 7.69 -0.02
C THR A 30 -16.29 6.77 0.46
N LEU A 31 -15.92 5.81 -0.38
CA LEU A 31 -14.75 4.96 -0.18
C LEU A 31 -13.68 5.38 -1.19
N THR A 32 -12.50 5.74 -0.70
CA THR A 32 -11.35 6.04 -1.57
C THR A 32 -10.40 4.85 -1.58
N THR A 33 -10.15 4.32 -2.77
CA THR A 33 -9.16 3.27 -3.01
C THR A 33 -7.85 3.89 -3.49
N PHE A 34 -6.78 3.69 -2.71
CA PHE A 34 -5.44 4.14 -3.06
C PHE A 34 -4.61 3.00 -3.65
N ASP A 35 -3.91 3.30 -4.74
CA ASP A 35 -2.84 2.50 -5.32
C ASP A 35 -1.52 2.97 -4.71
N LEU A 36 -0.97 2.17 -3.80
CA LEU A 36 0.34 2.41 -3.21
C LEU A 36 1.38 1.68 -4.06
N ARG A 37 1.93 2.38 -5.04
CA ARG A 37 2.81 1.81 -6.05
C ARG A 37 4.26 1.77 -5.58
N PHE A 38 4.73 0.56 -5.24
CA PHE A 38 6.06 0.32 -4.66
C PHE A 38 7.15 0.12 -5.71
N THR A 39 6.80 -0.40 -6.88
CA THR A 39 7.76 -0.63 -7.97
C THR A 39 7.23 -0.06 -9.28
N LYS A 40 8.14 0.43 -10.12
CA LYS A 40 7.78 0.89 -11.46
C LYS A 40 7.35 -0.30 -12.33
N PRO A 41 6.14 -0.30 -12.86
CA PRO A 41 5.63 -1.43 -13.63
C PRO A 41 6.51 -1.79 -14.82
N ASN A 42 6.70 -3.09 -15.04
CA ASN A 42 7.39 -3.67 -16.21
C ASN A 42 8.86 -3.25 -16.41
N THR A 43 9.43 -2.44 -15.54
CA THR A 43 10.83 -1.96 -15.64
C THR A 43 11.67 -2.31 -14.43
N GLU A 44 11.05 -2.46 -13.26
CA GLU A 44 11.71 -2.92 -12.05
C GLU A 44 11.31 -4.36 -11.70
N PRO A 45 12.16 -5.13 -11.00
CA PRO A 45 11.78 -6.41 -10.46
C PRO A 45 10.54 -6.27 -9.56
N VAL A 46 9.61 -7.21 -9.67
CA VAL A 46 8.45 -7.25 -8.75
C VAL A 46 8.89 -7.63 -7.34
N MET A 47 8.10 -7.25 -6.35
CA MET A 47 8.37 -7.63 -4.95
C MET A 47 8.23 -9.14 -4.77
N VAL A 48 9.09 -9.76 -3.95
CA VAL A 48 8.97 -11.17 -3.60
C VAL A 48 7.80 -11.39 -2.63
N THR A 49 7.15 -12.55 -2.72
CA THR A 49 5.92 -12.83 -1.96
C THR A 49 6.12 -12.73 -0.45
N ALA A 50 7.23 -13.22 0.08
CA ALA A 50 7.53 -13.16 1.50
C ALA A 50 7.68 -11.72 2.04
N GLY A 51 8.27 -10.81 1.24
CA GLY A 51 8.35 -9.38 1.59
C GLY A 51 6.99 -8.69 1.55
N ILE A 52 6.19 -8.99 0.51
CA ILE A 52 4.81 -8.51 0.38
C ILE A 52 3.96 -8.95 1.58
N HIS A 53 4.01 -10.23 1.93
CA HIS A 53 3.23 -10.81 3.02
C HIS A 53 3.58 -10.19 4.38
N SER A 54 4.87 -9.93 4.62
CA SER A 54 5.30 -9.23 5.82
C SER A 54 4.81 -7.78 5.87
N ILE A 55 4.85 -7.04 4.76
CA ILE A 55 4.26 -5.69 4.69
C ILE A 55 2.76 -5.72 4.92
N GLU A 56 2.05 -6.72 4.38
CA GLU A 56 0.60 -6.88 4.57
C GLU A 56 0.27 -7.04 6.06
N HIS A 57 0.92 -7.96 6.77
CA HIS A 57 0.67 -8.20 8.20
C HIS A 57 1.05 -7.00 9.06
N LEU A 58 2.21 -6.39 8.83
CA LEU A 58 2.65 -5.20 9.56
C LEU A 58 1.75 -4.00 9.28
N GLY A 59 1.41 -3.78 8.01
CA GLY A 59 0.55 -2.67 7.59
C GLY A 59 -0.87 -2.81 8.11
N ALA A 60 -1.47 -3.99 8.02
CA ALA A 60 -2.81 -4.25 8.56
C ALA A 60 -2.85 -4.04 10.07
N THR A 61 -1.83 -4.54 10.79
CA THR A 61 -1.72 -4.36 12.23
C THR A 61 -1.60 -2.89 12.61
N PHE A 62 -0.71 -2.15 11.95
CA PHE A 62 -0.52 -0.72 12.19
C PHE A 62 -1.78 0.09 11.91
N LEU A 63 -2.37 -0.09 10.72
CA LEU A 63 -3.53 0.69 10.28
C LEU A 63 -4.75 0.48 11.16
N ARG A 64 -5.04 -0.77 11.54
CA ARG A 64 -6.22 -1.10 12.36
C ARG A 64 -6.03 -0.76 13.85
N ASN A 65 -4.84 -0.41 14.27
CA ASN A 65 -4.55 0.10 15.61
C ASN A 65 -4.23 1.61 15.62
N HIS A 66 -4.24 2.26 14.46
CA HIS A 66 -3.90 3.68 14.37
C HIS A 66 -4.93 4.57 15.10
N PRO A 67 -4.52 5.46 16.03
CA PRO A 67 -5.46 6.20 16.87
C PRO A 67 -6.44 7.07 16.10
N LYS A 68 -6.02 7.63 14.95
CA LYS A 68 -6.86 8.48 14.11
C LYS A 68 -7.60 7.74 13.00
N TRP A 69 -6.99 6.72 12.38
CA TRP A 69 -7.45 6.14 11.13
C TRP A 69 -8.13 4.78 11.25
N LYS A 70 -8.00 4.08 12.38
CA LYS A 70 -8.49 2.70 12.55
C LYS A 70 -9.95 2.49 12.13
N ASP A 71 -10.82 3.46 12.40
CA ASP A 71 -12.25 3.38 12.10
C ASP A 71 -12.57 3.67 10.62
N ASN A 72 -11.61 4.21 9.87
CA ASN A 72 -11.74 4.48 8.44
C ASN A 72 -11.16 3.35 7.57
N VAL A 73 -10.36 2.43 8.15
CA VAL A 73 -9.70 1.38 7.38
C VAL A 73 -10.70 0.31 6.97
N ILE A 74 -10.87 0.16 5.67
CA ILE A 74 -11.73 -0.87 5.07
C ILE A 74 -10.90 -2.08 4.64
N TYR A 75 -9.78 -1.84 3.94
CA TYR A 75 -8.92 -2.90 3.44
C TYR A 75 -7.49 -2.40 3.21
N PHE A 76 -6.52 -3.27 3.48
CA PHE A 76 -5.14 -3.11 3.07
C PHE A 76 -4.60 -4.47 2.62
N GLY A 77 -4.02 -4.54 1.43
CA GLY A 77 -3.46 -5.79 0.92
C GLY A 77 -2.79 -5.62 -0.46
N PRO A 78 -1.97 -6.61 -0.84
CA PRO A 78 -1.24 -6.61 -2.10
C PRO A 78 -2.15 -6.90 -3.29
N MET A 79 -1.68 -6.50 -4.48
CA MET A 79 -2.29 -6.87 -5.75
C MET A 79 -1.46 -7.94 -6.46
N GLY A 80 -2.12 -8.78 -7.27
CA GLY A 80 -1.51 -9.94 -7.92
C GLY A 80 -0.32 -9.62 -8.83
N CYS A 81 -0.19 -8.38 -9.32
CA CYS A 81 0.98 -7.95 -10.10
C CYS A 81 2.26 -7.80 -9.26
N ARG A 82 2.16 -7.81 -7.93
CA ARG A 82 3.27 -7.68 -6.98
C ARG A 82 4.09 -6.38 -7.11
N THR A 83 3.44 -5.31 -7.60
CA THR A 83 4.06 -3.98 -7.74
C THR A 83 3.44 -2.94 -6.83
N ARG A 84 2.32 -3.28 -6.15
CA ARG A 84 1.52 -2.33 -5.36
C ARG A 84 0.71 -3.02 -4.27
N PHE A 85 0.26 -2.17 -3.33
CA PHE A 85 -0.80 -2.48 -2.39
C PHE A 85 -2.02 -1.62 -2.69
N TYR A 86 -3.20 -2.11 -2.34
CA TYR A 86 -4.40 -1.27 -2.20
C TYR A 86 -4.64 -0.95 -0.73
N LEU A 87 -4.91 0.33 -0.48
CA LEU A 87 -5.46 0.83 0.78
C LEU A 87 -6.82 1.45 0.48
N ILE A 88 -7.87 0.92 1.11
CA ILE A 88 -9.23 1.48 0.99
C ILE A 88 -9.60 2.13 2.32
N LEU A 89 -9.92 3.41 2.27
CA LEU A 89 -10.35 4.19 3.42
C LEU A 89 -11.76 4.76 3.20
N ALA A 90 -12.55 4.76 4.26
CA ALA A 90 -13.79 5.53 4.29
C ALA A 90 -13.46 7.02 4.38
N GLY A 91 -13.98 7.80 3.45
CA GLY A 91 -13.77 9.23 3.31
C GLY A 91 -13.55 9.63 1.86
N ASP A 92 -13.86 10.87 1.54
CA ASP A 92 -13.55 11.51 0.25
C ASP A 92 -12.16 12.14 0.33
N LEU A 93 -11.13 11.35 0.02
CA LEU A 93 -9.73 11.66 0.27
C LEU A 93 -8.94 11.84 -1.01
N THR A 94 -7.86 12.61 -0.90
CA THR A 94 -6.82 12.76 -1.94
C THR A 94 -5.54 12.02 -1.55
N SER A 95 -4.62 11.87 -2.50
CA SER A 95 -3.31 11.26 -2.22
C SER A 95 -2.55 12.03 -1.13
N SER A 96 -2.66 13.35 -1.11
CA SER A 96 -1.99 14.20 -0.13
C SER A 96 -2.50 13.99 1.31
N ASP A 97 -3.76 13.63 1.48
CA ASP A 97 -4.38 13.45 2.80
C ASP A 97 -3.77 12.28 3.59
N ILE A 98 -3.17 11.32 2.90
CA ILE A 98 -2.64 10.11 3.53
C ILE A 98 -1.11 10.04 3.56
N ILE A 99 -0.39 11.05 3.08
CA ILE A 99 1.09 11.07 3.11
C ILE A 99 1.59 10.89 4.55
N GLY A 100 1.04 11.65 5.50
CA GLY A 100 1.41 11.55 6.92
C GLY A 100 1.20 10.14 7.49
N LEU A 101 0.04 9.52 7.20
CA LEU A 101 -0.27 8.14 7.60
C LEU A 101 0.77 7.15 7.04
N LEU A 102 1.14 7.31 5.77
CA LEU A 102 2.12 6.42 5.13
C LEU A 102 3.55 6.64 5.63
N CYS A 103 3.91 7.87 6.01
CA CYS A 103 5.17 8.15 6.70
C CYS A 103 5.24 7.42 8.06
N GLU A 104 4.18 7.49 8.85
CA GLU A 104 4.08 6.78 10.12
C GLU A 104 4.13 5.25 9.92
N LEU A 105 3.45 4.73 8.89
CA LEU A 105 3.53 3.31 8.53
C LEU A 105 4.95 2.90 8.14
N ALA A 106 5.63 3.72 7.34
CA ALA A 106 7.02 3.46 6.95
C ALA A 106 7.95 3.42 8.16
N ASP A 107 7.83 4.36 9.07
CA ASP A 107 8.62 4.41 10.30
C ASP A 107 8.33 3.20 11.20
N TYR A 108 7.06 2.79 11.29
CA TYR A 108 6.67 1.58 12.01
C TYR A 108 7.33 0.32 11.44
N VAL A 109 7.26 0.11 10.12
CA VAL A 109 7.86 -1.07 9.46
C VAL A 109 9.38 -1.05 9.58
N LEU A 110 10.02 0.10 9.35
CA LEU A 110 11.48 0.23 9.41
C LEU A 110 12.04 0.05 10.83
N GLY A 111 11.30 0.47 11.85
CA GLY A 111 11.65 0.29 13.24
C GLY A 111 11.21 -1.03 13.86
N TYR A 112 10.47 -1.87 13.11
CA TYR A 112 9.93 -3.11 13.65
C TYR A 112 11.04 -4.12 13.96
N GLU A 113 10.94 -4.75 15.12
CA GLU A 113 11.83 -5.82 15.55
C GLU A 113 11.00 -6.99 16.09
N GLY A 114 11.51 -8.21 15.90
CA GLY A 114 10.86 -9.41 16.40
C GLY A 114 10.00 -10.12 15.35
N GLU A 115 9.12 -10.98 15.83
CA GLU A 115 8.28 -11.83 15.01
C GLU A 115 7.15 -11.03 14.36
N ILE A 116 6.90 -11.27 13.08
CA ILE A 116 5.80 -10.65 12.33
C ILE A 116 4.46 -10.96 13.01
N PRO A 117 3.55 -9.98 13.19
CA PRO A 117 2.21 -10.25 13.73
C PRO A 117 1.49 -11.34 12.93
N GLY A 118 0.91 -12.32 13.64
CA GLY A 118 0.24 -13.46 13.00
C GLY A 118 1.17 -14.53 12.44
N TYR A 119 2.45 -14.55 12.83
CA TYR A 119 3.42 -15.55 12.41
C TYR A 119 3.22 -16.89 13.17
N SER A 120 2.08 -17.51 12.91
CA SER A 120 1.77 -18.84 13.45
C SER A 120 0.85 -19.62 12.51
N PRO A 121 0.90 -20.96 12.51
CA PRO A 121 -0.02 -21.76 11.69
C PRO A 121 -1.49 -21.66 12.12
N ARG A 122 -1.73 -21.14 13.31
CA ARG A 122 -3.08 -20.86 13.81
C ARG A 122 -3.66 -19.58 13.21
N ASP A 123 -2.83 -18.57 13.02
CA ASP A 123 -3.27 -17.21 12.71
C ASP A 123 -3.13 -16.86 11.23
N CYS A 124 -2.29 -17.61 10.49
CA CYS A 124 -2.04 -17.37 9.08
C CYS A 124 -2.01 -18.68 8.27
N GLY A 125 -2.64 -18.67 7.11
CA GLY A 125 -2.69 -19.81 6.20
C GLY A 125 -1.35 -20.17 5.54
N ASN A 126 -0.37 -19.26 5.58
CA ASN A 126 0.99 -19.47 5.02
C ASN A 126 2.03 -18.69 5.82
N TYR A 127 2.08 -18.96 7.13
CA TYR A 127 2.88 -18.18 8.08
C TYR A 127 4.40 -18.22 7.82
N LEU A 128 4.92 -19.26 7.15
CA LEU A 128 6.35 -19.39 6.83
C LEU A 128 6.79 -18.50 5.67
N ASP A 129 5.87 -18.00 4.83
CA ASP A 129 6.19 -17.11 3.70
C ASP A 129 6.26 -15.65 4.17
N ASN A 130 7.22 -15.35 5.02
CA ASN A 130 7.48 -14.03 5.58
C ASN A 130 8.98 -13.69 5.54
N ASN A 131 9.30 -12.41 5.31
CA ASN A 131 10.66 -11.91 5.30
C ASN A 131 10.67 -10.43 5.72
N LEU A 132 11.01 -10.16 6.97
CA LEU A 132 11.05 -8.81 7.54
C LEU A 132 12.11 -7.93 6.87
N ASP A 133 13.28 -8.49 6.56
CA ASP A 133 14.37 -7.72 5.93
C ASP A 133 13.96 -7.24 4.52
N MET A 134 13.28 -8.08 3.75
CA MET A 134 12.72 -7.70 2.45
C MET A 134 11.60 -6.67 2.59
N ALA A 135 10.73 -6.81 3.58
CA ALA A 135 9.71 -5.81 3.88
C ALA A 135 10.32 -4.44 4.18
N LYS A 136 11.37 -4.41 5.01
CA LYS A 136 12.11 -3.18 5.32
C LYS A 136 12.82 -2.61 4.10
N TYR A 137 13.39 -3.44 3.25
CA TYR A 137 14.01 -3.01 2.00
C TYR A 137 13.01 -2.30 1.09
N TYR A 138 11.84 -2.90 0.84
CA TYR A 138 10.80 -2.30 0.02
C TYR A 138 10.24 -1.02 0.63
N MET A 139 10.04 -1.01 1.94
CA MET A 139 9.53 0.18 2.62
C MET A 139 10.54 1.33 2.61
N ARG A 140 11.84 1.04 2.77
CA ARG A 140 12.91 2.05 2.67
C ARG A 140 12.96 2.67 1.28
N LYS A 141 12.88 1.84 0.24
CA LYS A 141 12.81 2.28 -1.15
C LYS A 141 11.59 3.19 -1.39
N TYR A 142 10.41 2.73 -0.97
CA TYR A 142 9.18 3.49 -1.12
C TYR A 142 9.22 4.83 -0.36
N LYS A 143 9.72 4.82 0.87
CA LYS A 143 9.91 6.04 1.66
C LYS A 143 10.79 7.04 0.94
N SER A 144 11.97 6.63 0.48
CA SER A 144 12.93 7.52 -0.18
C SER A 144 12.43 8.03 -1.54
N GLU A 145 11.75 7.21 -2.33
CA GLU A 145 11.28 7.57 -3.66
C GLU A 145 9.99 8.40 -3.66
N VAL A 146 9.10 8.15 -2.69
CA VAL A 146 7.74 8.69 -2.69
C VAL A 146 7.46 9.58 -1.50
N LEU A 147 7.68 9.09 -0.27
CA LEU A 147 7.20 9.76 0.94
C LEU A 147 8.09 10.96 1.32
N ASP A 148 9.39 10.87 1.12
CA ASP A 148 10.34 11.94 1.46
C ASP A 148 10.31 13.09 0.42
N ASN A 149 9.80 12.82 -0.79
CA ASN A 149 9.66 13.82 -1.85
C ASN A 149 8.42 13.55 -2.72
N PRO A 150 7.22 13.81 -2.22
CA PRO A 150 5.95 13.55 -2.92
C PRO A 150 5.72 14.59 -4.03
N THR A 151 6.21 14.30 -5.22
CA THR A 151 6.01 15.15 -6.41
C THR A 151 4.62 14.89 -7.03
N GLU A 152 4.09 15.86 -7.80
CA GLU A 152 2.77 15.78 -8.43
C GLU A 152 2.58 14.52 -9.30
N ASP A 153 3.61 14.11 -10.03
CA ASP A 153 3.60 12.92 -10.87
C ASP A 153 3.69 11.58 -10.10
N ARG A 154 3.88 11.67 -8.77
CA ARG A 154 3.79 10.54 -7.84
C ARG A 154 2.49 10.53 -7.02
N LEU A 155 1.69 11.58 -7.13
CA LEU A 155 0.40 11.71 -6.45
C LEU A 155 -0.78 11.65 -7.41
N ASN A 156 -0.54 11.82 -8.70
CA ASN A 156 -1.56 11.77 -9.76
C ASN A 156 -1.14 10.79 -10.86
N TYR A 157 -2.09 9.99 -11.33
CA TYR A 157 -1.83 9.08 -12.45
C TYR A 157 -1.39 9.84 -13.70
N PRO A 158 -0.47 9.25 -14.49
CA PRO A 158 -0.13 9.80 -15.81
C PRO A 158 -1.38 9.80 -16.70
N GLN A 159 -1.52 10.87 -17.49
CA GLN A 159 -2.62 11.03 -18.44
C GLN A 159 -2.38 10.23 -19.73
#